data_359c232c9982c0f659fd570f3847dee8
#
_entry.id   359c232c9982c0f659fd570f3847dee8
#
_cell.length_a   1.000
_cell.length_b   1.000
_cell.length_c   1.000
_cell.angle_alpha   90.00
_cell.angle_beta   90.00
_cell.angle_gamma   90.00
#
_symmetry.space_group_name_H-M   'P 1'
#
loop_
_entity.id
_entity.type
_entity.pdbx_description
1 polymer ?
#
loop_
_entity_poly.entity_id
_entity_poly.type
_entity_poly.pdbx_seq_one_letter_code
_entity_poly.pdbx_strand_id
1 'polypeptide(L)'
;MRKILTGMVMIGLAGCATSPVPSTQAVNAPADRLLAHQADLTGAGKITVIRDSGFLGSGCYATIFLNGDRAAKLDQKEKATFILPPGEWVVGAALEGSGLCGANEKRTETETILKQGQEKYFRVFSAPEAGLDVRPTSL
;
A
#
# COMPACT_ATOMS: atom_id res chain seq x y z
N MET A 1 16.66 57.15 12.06
CA MET A 1 15.48 56.31 11.84
C MET A 1 15.95 54.98 11.27
N ARG A 2 16.10 53.97 12.11
CA ARG A 2 16.53 52.60 11.67
C ARG A 2 15.26 51.81 11.37
N LYS A 3 15.06 51.48 10.10
CA LYS A 3 13.98 50.57 9.68
C LYS A 3 14.45 49.11 9.95
N ILE A 4 13.83 48.47 10.93
CA ILE A 4 13.99 47.03 11.20
C ILE A 4 13.09 46.30 10.22
N LEU A 5 13.70 45.61 9.25
CA LEU A 5 13.00 44.67 8.36
C LEU A 5 12.85 43.34 9.12
N THR A 6 11.63 43.10 9.62
CA THR A 6 11.29 41.80 10.21
C THR A 6 11.07 40.79 9.07
N GLY A 7 12.07 39.96 8.82
CA GLY A 7 11.97 38.84 7.88
C GLY A 7 11.09 37.75 8.48
N MET A 8 9.90 37.55 7.91
CA MET A 8 8.99 36.46 8.26
C MET A 8 9.52 35.15 7.63
N VAL A 9 10.16 34.32 8.45
CA VAL A 9 10.57 32.97 8.04
C VAL A 9 9.32 32.09 7.97
N MET A 10 8.84 31.80 6.78
CA MET A 10 7.84 30.75 6.57
C MET A 10 8.50 29.40 6.72
N ILE A 11 8.31 28.77 7.89
CA ILE A 11 8.65 27.36 8.08
C ILE A 11 7.57 26.55 7.35
N GLY A 12 7.91 26.06 6.16
CA GLY A 12 7.04 25.12 5.44
C GLY A 12 6.89 23.84 6.25
N LEU A 13 5.69 23.55 6.72
CA LEU A 13 5.33 22.23 7.24
C LEU A 13 5.42 21.23 6.08
N ALA A 14 6.59 20.59 5.94
CA ALA A 14 6.71 19.40 5.10
C ALA A 14 5.87 18.31 5.77
N GLY A 15 4.63 18.14 5.32
CA GLY A 15 3.74 17.10 5.82
C GLY A 15 4.37 15.72 5.61
N CYS A 16 4.32 14.87 6.63
CA CYS A 16 4.76 13.47 6.56
C CYS A 16 3.80 12.64 5.68
N ALA A 17 3.65 13.02 4.41
CA ALA A 17 2.82 12.32 3.44
C ALA A 17 3.64 11.25 2.71
N THR A 18 3.01 10.10 2.45
CA THR A 18 3.57 9.09 1.54
C THR A 18 3.48 9.58 0.09
N SER A 19 4.43 9.15 -0.73
CA SER A 19 4.47 9.48 -2.16
C SER A 19 4.07 8.26 -3.00
N PRO A 20 3.14 8.42 -3.97
CA PRO A 20 2.76 7.35 -4.87
C PRO A 20 3.97 6.78 -5.62
N VAL A 21 3.99 5.46 -5.78
CA VAL A 21 5.01 4.76 -6.57
C VAL A 21 4.34 4.15 -7.79
N PRO A 22 4.71 4.56 -9.01
CA PRO A 22 4.19 3.93 -10.22
C PRO A 22 4.50 2.43 -10.26
N SER A 23 3.60 1.64 -10.81
CA SER A 23 3.75 0.18 -10.93
C SER A 23 5.02 -0.25 -11.66
N THR A 24 5.47 0.57 -12.60
CA THR A 24 6.71 0.34 -13.38
C THR A 24 7.99 0.60 -12.58
N GLN A 25 7.91 1.36 -11.49
CA GLN A 25 9.03 1.69 -10.62
C GLN A 25 9.05 0.88 -9.32
N ALA A 26 7.94 0.23 -8.99
CA ALA A 26 7.85 -0.62 -7.82
C ALA A 26 8.62 -1.93 -8.02
N VAL A 27 9.32 -2.36 -6.98
CA VAL A 27 10.09 -3.62 -6.97
C VAL A 27 9.20 -4.75 -6.50
N ASN A 28 9.32 -5.92 -7.08
CA ASN A 28 8.59 -7.10 -6.61
C ASN A 28 9.03 -7.47 -5.19
N ALA A 29 8.08 -7.76 -4.31
CA ALA A 29 8.38 -8.29 -3.01
C ALA A 29 9.09 -9.66 -3.14
N PRO A 30 10.03 -9.98 -2.23
CA PRO A 30 10.68 -11.30 -2.23
C PRO A 30 9.67 -12.44 -2.03
N ALA A 31 10.00 -13.61 -2.58
CA ALA A 31 9.11 -14.77 -2.58
C ALA A 31 8.70 -15.25 -1.18
N ASP A 32 9.57 -15.10 -0.18
CA ASP A 32 9.29 -15.45 1.22
C ASP A 32 8.23 -14.56 1.89
N ARG A 33 7.91 -13.43 1.28
CA ARG A 33 6.87 -12.52 1.73
C ARG A 33 5.61 -12.53 0.84
N LEU A 34 5.56 -13.37 -0.17
CA LEU A 34 4.39 -13.66 -1.00
C LEU A 34 3.70 -14.93 -0.46
N LEU A 35 2.60 -14.76 0.26
CA LEU A 35 2.00 -15.82 1.09
C LEU A 35 0.92 -16.62 0.37
N ALA A 36 0.28 -16.05 -0.67
CA ALA A 36 -0.85 -16.68 -1.37
C ALA A 36 -0.99 -16.19 -2.81
N HIS A 37 -1.75 -16.93 -3.61
CA HIS A 37 -2.19 -16.55 -4.96
C HIS A 37 -1.07 -16.29 -5.97
N GLN A 38 0.00 -17.10 -5.90
CA GLN A 38 1.16 -17.00 -6.80
C GLN A 38 1.15 -18.04 -7.92
N ALA A 39 0.31 -19.07 -7.82
CA ALA A 39 0.23 -20.12 -8.83
C ALA A 39 -0.59 -19.66 -10.05
N ASP A 40 -0.16 -20.08 -11.24
CA ASP A 40 -0.89 -19.84 -12.47
C ASP A 40 -2.28 -20.49 -12.41
N LEU A 41 -3.25 -19.77 -12.93
CA LEU A 41 -4.64 -20.20 -12.98
C LEU A 41 -5.25 -19.81 -14.33
N THR A 42 -5.78 -20.81 -15.05
CA THR A 42 -6.47 -20.60 -16.32
C THR A 42 -7.72 -19.73 -16.11
N GLY A 43 -7.89 -18.71 -16.94
CA GLY A 43 -9.04 -17.79 -16.85
C GLY A 43 -8.96 -16.79 -15.70
N ALA A 44 -7.81 -16.66 -15.06
CA ALA A 44 -7.61 -15.72 -13.96
C ALA A 44 -7.59 -14.27 -14.43
N GLY A 45 -7.87 -13.38 -13.49
CA GLY A 45 -7.44 -11.97 -13.53
C GLY A 45 -6.26 -11.75 -12.58
N LYS A 46 -5.78 -10.51 -12.52
CA LYS A 46 -4.67 -10.13 -11.64
C LYS A 46 -5.02 -8.90 -10.81
N ILE A 47 -4.62 -8.92 -9.56
CA ILE A 47 -4.58 -7.73 -8.70
C ILE A 47 -3.14 -7.46 -8.31
N THR A 48 -2.64 -6.28 -8.62
CA THR A 48 -1.32 -5.82 -8.20
C THR A 48 -1.50 -4.74 -7.13
N VAL A 49 -0.88 -4.95 -5.97
CA VAL A 49 -0.89 -4.00 -4.85
C VAL A 49 0.50 -3.42 -4.70
N ILE A 50 0.59 -2.09 -4.66
CA ILE A 50 1.84 -1.33 -4.59
C ILE A 50 1.84 -0.54 -3.29
N ARG A 51 2.90 -0.66 -2.50
CA ARG A 51 3.10 0.18 -1.33
C ARG A 51 3.84 1.45 -1.68
N ASP A 52 3.25 2.59 -1.33
CA ASP A 52 3.87 3.90 -1.49
C ASP A 52 5.21 4.01 -0.74
N SER A 53 6.01 4.98 -1.14
CA SER A 53 7.17 5.42 -0.38
C SER A 53 6.77 6.48 0.63
N GLY A 54 7.47 6.57 1.77
CA GLY A 54 7.24 7.60 2.76
C GLY A 54 7.81 7.23 4.12
N PHE A 55 7.77 8.17 5.05
CA PHE A 55 8.40 8.00 6.37
C PHE A 55 7.51 7.23 7.35
N LEU A 56 6.20 7.48 7.33
CA LEU A 56 5.29 6.84 8.29
C LEU A 56 5.16 5.34 8.04
N GLY A 57 5.43 4.57 9.08
CA GLY A 57 5.38 3.10 9.01
C GLY A 57 6.54 2.47 8.23
N SER A 58 7.60 3.23 7.95
CA SER A 58 8.73 2.76 7.12
C SER A 58 9.48 1.56 7.68
N GLY A 59 9.52 1.39 9.00
CA GLY A 59 10.12 0.24 9.67
C GLY A 59 9.21 -0.98 9.82
N CYS A 60 7.98 -0.91 9.32
CA CYS A 60 6.98 -1.97 9.43
C CYS A 60 6.55 -2.47 8.06
N TYR A 61 6.28 -3.76 7.92
CA TYR A 61 5.63 -4.28 6.71
C TYR A 61 4.16 -3.89 6.65
N ALA A 62 3.68 -3.57 5.45
CA ALA A 62 2.27 -3.53 5.16
C ALA A 62 1.81 -4.95 4.81
N THR A 63 0.96 -5.53 5.64
CA THR A 63 0.31 -6.81 5.33
C THR A 63 -0.87 -6.54 4.40
N ILE A 64 -0.89 -7.24 3.28
CA ILE A 64 -1.97 -7.21 2.29
C ILE A 64 -2.90 -8.38 2.56
N PHE A 65 -4.19 -8.09 2.56
CA PHE A 65 -5.26 -9.07 2.74
C PHE A 65 -6.10 -9.19 1.47
N LEU A 66 -6.48 -10.41 1.12
CA LEU A 66 -7.46 -10.69 0.07
C LEU A 66 -8.58 -11.54 0.67
N ASN A 67 -9.79 -11.02 0.63
CA ASN A 67 -10.96 -11.62 1.29
C ASN A 67 -10.70 -11.99 2.77
N GLY A 68 -9.92 -11.17 3.48
CA GLY A 68 -9.59 -11.35 4.89
C GLY A 68 -8.37 -12.22 5.19
N ASP A 69 -7.84 -12.93 4.21
CA ASP A 69 -6.66 -13.78 4.37
C ASP A 69 -5.37 -13.02 4.02
N ARG A 70 -4.29 -13.26 4.76
CA ARG A 70 -2.98 -12.66 4.51
C ARG A 70 -2.40 -13.17 3.19
N ALA A 71 -2.12 -12.25 2.26
CA ALA A 71 -1.65 -12.58 0.92
C ALA A 71 -0.20 -12.16 0.66
N ALA A 72 0.28 -11.08 1.27
CA ALA A 72 1.67 -10.64 1.17
C ALA A 72 2.05 -9.67 2.29
N LYS A 73 3.37 -9.47 2.46
CA LYS A 73 3.95 -8.41 3.29
C LYS A 73 4.85 -7.53 2.43
N LEU A 74 4.53 -6.25 2.34
CA LEU A 74 5.24 -5.30 1.49
C LEU A 74 6.07 -4.31 2.31
N ASP A 75 7.32 -4.14 1.92
CA ASP A 75 8.11 -2.98 2.31
C ASP A 75 7.79 -1.79 1.41
N GLN A 76 8.32 -0.63 1.71
CA GLN A 76 8.12 0.57 0.87
C GLN A 76 8.62 0.34 -0.56
N LYS A 77 7.91 0.91 -1.52
CA LYS A 77 8.20 0.80 -2.97
C LYS A 77 8.13 -0.62 -3.51
N GLU A 78 7.58 -1.54 -2.76
CA GLU A 78 7.36 -2.91 -3.21
C GLU A 78 5.95 -3.12 -3.74
N LYS A 79 5.82 -4.11 -4.59
CA LYS A 79 4.54 -4.59 -5.11
C LYS A 79 4.43 -6.11 -5.01
N ALA A 80 3.20 -6.59 -4.93
CA ALA A 80 2.84 -7.98 -5.09
C ALA A 80 1.72 -8.09 -6.11
N THR A 81 1.83 -9.06 -7.02
CA THR A 81 0.80 -9.40 -8.01
C THR A 81 0.19 -10.74 -7.64
N PHE A 82 -1.12 -10.78 -7.56
CA PHE A 82 -1.90 -11.96 -7.21
C PHE A 82 -2.70 -12.45 -8.42
N ILE A 83 -2.68 -13.75 -8.64
CA ILE A 83 -3.40 -14.45 -9.71
C ILE A 83 -4.68 -15.00 -9.09
N LEU A 84 -5.84 -14.49 -9.52
CA LEU A 84 -7.11 -14.70 -8.84
C LEU A 84 -8.20 -15.14 -9.80
N PRO A 85 -9.10 -16.04 -9.37
CA PRO A 85 -10.32 -16.31 -10.13
C PRO A 85 -11.15 -15.03 -10.28
N PRO A 86 -11.87 -14.85 -11.40
CA PRO A 86 -12.82 -13.77 -11.54
C PRO A 86 -13.89 -13.77 -10.45
N GLY A 87 -14.34 -12.59 -10.05
CA GLY A 87 -15.36 -12.44 -9.01
C GLY A 87 -15.14 -11.22 -8.15
N GLU A 88 -15.82 -11.20 -7.02
CA GLU A 88 -15.72 -10.14 -6.03
C GLU A 88 -14.54 -10.38 -5.09
N TRP A 89 -13.75 -9.33 -4.87
CA TRP A 89 -12.59 -9.35 -4.00
C TRP A 89 -12.58 -8.17 -3.05
N VAL A 90 -12.21 -8.41 -1.83
CA VAL A 90 -11.91 -7.38 -0.84
C VAL A 90 -10.40 -7.29 -0.68
N VAL A 91 -9.85 -6.14 -1.02
CA VAL A 91 -8.41 -5.84 -0.88
C VAL A 91 -8.22 -5.04 0.40
N GLY A 92 -7.45 -5.56 1.32
CA GLY A 92 -7.19 -4.93 2.61
C GLY A 92 -5.70 -4.69 2.87
N ALA A 93 -5.41 -3.75 3.75
CA ALA A 93 -4.06 -3.48 4.23
C ALA A 93 -4.05 -3.09 5.71
N ALA A 94 -3.02 -3.53 6.41
CA ALA A 94 -2.73 -3.12 7.78
C ALA A 94 -1.23 -3.15 8.05
N LEU A 95 -0.75 -2.32 8.99
CA LEU A 95 0.56 -2.52 9.59
C LEU A 95 0.45 -3.65 10.61
N GLU A 96 1.29 -4.65 10.48
CA GLU A 96 1.36 -5.76 11.44
C GLU A 96 2.80 -5.99 11.87
N GLY A 97 2.97 -6.47 13.07
CA GLY A 97 4.27 -6.81 13.63
C GLY A 97 4.32 -6.67 15.14
N SER A 98 5.52 -6.72 15.70
CA SER A 98 5.78 -6.52 17.12
C SER A 98 6.08 -5.05 17.44
N GLY A 99 5.92 -4.66 18.69
CA GLY A 99 6.22 -3.31 19.16
C GLY A 99 5.35 -2.24 18.47
N LEU A 100 5.99 -1.19 17.96
CA LEU A 100 5.30 -0.08 17.30
C LEU A 100 4.55 -0.51 16.02
N CYS A 101 4.99 -1.58 15.35
CA CYS A 101 4.32 -2.10 14.16
C CYS A 101 2.97 -2.73 14.48
N GLY A 102 2.78 -3.26 15.70
CA GLY A 102 1.52 -3.80 16.19
C GLY A 102 0.65 -2.80 16.94
N ALA A 103 1.13 -1.58 17.19
CA ALA A 103 0.43 -0.61 18.03
C ALA A 103 -0.86 -0.05 17.40
N ASN A 104 -0.99 -0.12 16.08
CA ASN A 104 -2.17 0.33 15.34
C ASN A 104 -2.48 -0.63 14.20
N GLU A 105 -2.96 -1.81 14.53
CA GLU A 105 -3.30 -2.88 13.57
C GLU A 105 -4.65 -2.66 12.87
N LYS A 106 -5.07 -1.43 12.72
CA LYS A 106 -6.31 -1.12 12.03
C LYS A 106 -6.20 -1.49 10.54
N ARG A 107 -7.01 -2.47 10.13
CA ARG A 107 -7.14 -2.85 8.72
C ARG A 107 -8.15 -1.96 8.02
N THR A 108 -7.76 -1.45 6.86
CA THR A 108 -8.66 -0.79 5.90
C THR A 108 -8.89 -1.70 4.71
N GLU A 109 -10.06 -1.62 4.11
CA GLU A 109 -10.48 -2.53 3.04
C GLU A 109 -11.22 -1.77 1.94
N THR A 110 -11.10 -2.24 0.71
CA THR A 110 -11.89 -1.78 -0.44
C THR A 110 -12.33 -2.96 -1.28
N GLU A 111 -13.53 -2.89 -1.81
CA GLU A 111 -14.12 -3.92 -2.66
C GLU A 111 -13.79 -3.68 -4.12
N THR A 112 -13.69 -4.75 -4.89
CA THR A 112 -13.52 -4.70 -6.34
C THR A 112 -14.09 -5.94 -7.01
N ILE A 113 -14.50 -5.79 -8.26
CA ILE A 113 -14.89 -6.90 -9.13
C ILE A 113 -13.75 -7.12 -10.13
N LEU A 114 -13.25 -8.35 -10.17
CA LEU A 114 -12.19 -8.78 -11.09
C LEU A 114 -12.80 -9.63 -12.21
N LYS A 115 -12.53 -9.27 -13.45
CA LYS A 115 -12.94 -10.03 -14.63
C LYS A 115 -11.80 -10.90 -15.15
N GLN A 116 -12.15 -11.95 -15.90
CA GLN A 116 -11.17 -12.79 -16.59
C GLN A 116 -10.24 -11.94 -17.46
N GLY A 117 -8.94 -12.17 -17.35
CA GLY A 117 -7.90 -11.45 -18.09
C GLY A 117 -7.72 -9.98 -17.68
N GLN A 118 -8.49 -9.48 -16.74
CA GLN A 118 -8.38 -8.12 -16.25
C GLN A 118 -7.19 -7.99 -15.29
N GLU A 119 -6.51 -6.85 -15.35
CA GLU A 119 -5.47 -6.47 -14.40
C GLU A 119 -5.89 -5.19 -13.68
N LYS A 120 -5.88 -5.22 -12.35
CA LYS A 120 -6.23 -4.09 -11.49
C LYS A 120 -5.08 -3.73 -10.57
N TYR A 121 -4.92 -2.44 -10.34
CA TYR A 121 -3.85 -1.91 -9.50
C TYR A 121 -4.44 -1.18 -8.30
N PHE A 122 -3.83 -1.42 -7.14
CA PHE A 122 -4.15 -0.74 -5.89
C PHE A 122 -2.87 -0.19 -5.28
N ARG A 123 -2.99 0.96 -4.64
CA ARG A 123 -1.91 1.53 -3.83
C ARG A 123 -2.26 1.43 -2.35
N VAL A 124 -1.24 1.21 -1.54
CA VAL A 124 -1.30 1.24 -0.09
C VAL A 124 -0.45 2.41 0.41
N PHE A 125 -1.02 3.26 1.22
CA PHE A 125 -0.38 4.47 1.71
C PHE A 125 -0.75 4.75 3.16
N SER A 126 0.07 5.54 3.86
CA SER A 126 -0.22 5.96 5.22
C SER A 126 -1.23 7.09 5.21
N ALA A 127 -2.30 6.91 5.98
CA ALA A 127 -3.30 7.93 6.24
C ALA A 127 -3.16 8.40 7.70
N PRO A 128 -3.19 9.72 7.99
CA PRO A 128 -2.83 10.26 9.32
C PRO A 128 -3.61 9.68 10.49
N GLU A 129 -4.88 9.30 10.29
CA GLU A 129 -5.76 8.82 11.37
C GLU A 129 -6.18 7.34 11.22
N ALA A 130 -5.89 6.73 10.07
CA ALA A 130 -6.38 5.39 9.72
C ALA A 130 -5.29 4.31 9.71
N GLY A 131 -4.03 4.66 9.95
CA GLY A 131 -2.91 3.76 9.73
C GLY A 131 -2.59 3.64 8.24
N LEU A 132 -2.83 2.48 7.64
CA LEU A 132 -2.78 2.30 6.19
C LEU A 132 -4.17 2.45 5.58
N ASP A 133 -4.20 2.99 4.37
CA ASP A 133 -5.37 2.98 3.50
C ASP A 133 -5.03 2.28 2.18
N VAL A 134 -6.03 1.72 1.51
CA VAL A 134 -5.89 1.02 0.24
C VAL A 134 -6.90 1.57 -0.77
N ARG A 135 -6.41 1.95 -1.96
CA ARG A 135 -7.25 2.52 -3.01
C ARG A 135 -6.85 2.03 -4.40
N PRO A 136 -7.79 1.97 -5.35
CA PRO A 136 -7.46 1.77 -6.75
C PRO A 136 -6.51 2.86 -7.25
N THR A 137 -5.62 2.49 -8.18
CA THR A 137 -4.69 3.42 -8.83
C THR A 137 -4.55 3.09 -10.31
N SER A 138 -4.20 4.10 -11.10
CA SER A 138 -3.82 3.97 -12.50
C SER A 138 -2.34 4.27 -12.76
N LEU A 139 -1.53 4.38 -11.72
CA LEU A 139 -0.10 4.71 -11.80
C LEU A 139 0.77 3.49 -12.12
#